data_339ddf0678578016c1c3780149cf84fa
#
_entry.id   339ddf0678578016c1c3780149cf84fa
#
_cell.length_a   1.000
_cell.length_b   1.000
_cell.length_c   1.000
_cell.angle_alpha   90.00
_cell.angle_beta   90.00
_cell.angle_gamma   90.00
#
_symmetry.space_group_name_H-M   'P 1'
#
loop_
_entity.id
_entity.type
_entity.pdbx_description
1 polymer ?
#
loop_
_entity_poly.entity_id
_entity_poly.type
_entity_poly.pdbx_seq_one_letter_code
_entity_poly.pdbx_strand_id
1 'polypeptide(L)'
;MTDTQNPLTLYNSLTRKKEPFVPQDPKRVTMYNCGPTVYSYAHIGNARAAVVADVLFRVLRHIYGEEHVVYARNITDVDDRIIQSAKETGKPISEITEKYGRIYNCLLYTSPSPRDKRQSRMPSSA
;
A
#
# COMPACT_ATOMS: atom_id res chain seq x y z
N MET A 1 22.78 -8.14 23.44
CA MET A 1 23.88 -7.48 22.73
C MET A 1 23.84 -7.89 21.27
N THR A 2 23.14 -7.18 20.45
CA THR A 2 23.37 -7.14 19.00
C THR A 2 22.95 -5.75 18.59
N ASP A 3 23.94 -4.86 18.66
CA ASP A 3 23.87 -3.58 17.99
C ASP A 3 23.97 -3.86 16.49
N THR A 4 22.90 -4.39 15.95
CA THR A 4 22.70 -4.48 14.53
C THR A 4 22.34 -3.07 14.10
N GLN A 5 23.36 -2.31 13.75
CA GLN A 5 23.19 -1.03 13.10
C GLN A 5 22.20 -1.24 11.96
N ASN A 6 20.98 -0.78 12.17
CA ASN A 6 19.94 -0.86 11.15
C ASN A 6 20.40 0.02 9.96
N PRO A 7 20.86 -0.56 8.85
CA PRO A 7 21.42 0.19 7.74
C PRO A 7 20.33 0.89 6.91
N LEU A 8 19.03 0.66 7.26
CA LEU A 8 17.94 1.22 6.51
C LEU A 8 17.84 2.73 6.71
N THR A 9 18.07 3.46 5.63
CA THR A 9 17.95 4.91 5.59
C THR A 9 16.82 5.28 4.63
N LEU A 10 15.88 6.08 5.12
CA LEU A 10 14.74 6.55 4.34
C LEU A 10 14.76 8.08 4.20
N TYR A 11 14.21 8.58 3.10
CA TYR A 11 14.01 10.01 2.93
C TYR A 11 12.76 10.45 3.71
N ASN A 12 12.97 11.36 4.65
CA ASN A 12 11.88 11.95 5.43
C ASN A 12 11.45 13.27 4.79
N SER A 13 10.23 13.34 4.28
CA SER A 13 9.70 14.54 3.63
C SER A 13 9.49 15.71 4.58
N LEU A 14 9.31 15.44 5.88
CA LEU A 14 9.15 16.48 6.90
C LEU A 14 10.46 17.23 7.12
N THR A 15 11.55 16.50 7.30
CA THR A 15 12.89 17.06 7.53
C THR A 15 13.64 17.34 6.23
N ARG A 16 13.16 16.81 5.09
CA ARG A 16 13.80 16.86 3.77
C ARG A 16 15.21 16.27 3.72
N LYS A 17 15.46 15.26 4.53
CA LYS A 17 16.76 14.57 4.64
C LYS A 17 16.58 13.06 4.59
N LYS A 18 17.68 12.37 4.25
CA LYS A 18 17.78 10.93 4.47
C LYS A 18 18.19 10.71 5.92
N GLU A 19 17.43 9.90 6.62
CA GLU A 19 17.63 9.62 8.03
C GLU A 19 17.57 8.10 8.28
N PRO A 20 18.32 7.59 9.26
CA PRO A 20 18.15 6.21 9.69
C PRO A 20 16.70 5.96 10.12
N PHE A 21 16.13 4.86 9.66
CA PHE A 21 14.79 4.47 10.07
C PHE A 21 14.83 3.86 11.47
N VAL A 22 14.12 4.48 12.40
CA VAL A 22 13.95 4.00 13.77
C VAL A 22 12.46 3.85 14.05
N PRO A 23 11.94 2.62 14.19
CA PRO A 23 10.53 2.40 14.53
C PRO A 23 10.28 2.80 15.98
N GLN A 24 9.04 3.22 16.27
CA GLN A 24 8.62 3.50 17.65
C GLN A 24 8.68 2.23 18.52
N ASP A 25 8.30 1.09 17.95
CA ASP A 25 8.37 -0.22 18.58
C ASP A 25 8.96 -1.23 17.56
N PRO A 26 10.17 -1.77 17.82
CA PRO A 26 10.78 -2.77 16.94
C PRO A 26 9.99 -4.09 16.86
N LYS A 27 9.13 -4.37 17.84
CA LYS A 27 8.25 -5.55 17.84
C LYS A 27 6.91 -5.30 17.13
N ARG A 28 6.64 -4.07 16.72
CA ARG A 28 5.42 -3.69 16.01
C ARG A 28 5.69 -2.56 15.00
N VAL A 29 6.43 -2.88 13.97
CA VAL A 29 6.71 -1.95 12.87
C VAL A 29 5.48 -1.87 11.96
N THR A 30 4.87 -0.70 11.85
CA THR A 30 3.70 -0.49 11.02
C THR A 30 4.04 0.34 9.79
N MET A 31 3.55 -0.11 8.63
CA MET A 31 3.69 0.58 7.36
C MET A 31 2.32 0.82 6.76
N TYR A 32 2.01 2.07 6.43
CA TYR A 32 0.81 2.43 5.69
C TYR A 32 1.18 3.05 4.35
N ASN A 33 0.53 2.61 3.29
CA ASN A 33 0.72 3.14 1.94
C ASN A 33 -0.60 3.52 1.30
N CYS A 34 -0.63 4.65 0.62
CA CYS A 34 -1.78 5.06 -0.16
C CYS A 34 -1.92 4.14 -1.38
N GLY A 35 -3.09 3.56 -1.54
CA GLY A 35 -3.45 2.73 -2.70
C GLY A 35 -3.95 3.55 -3.89
N PRO A 36 -4.32 2.89 -4.97
CA PRO A 36 -4.80 3.54 -6.17
C PRO A 36 -6.23 4.06 -6.02
N THR A 37 -6.57 5.05 -6.82
CA THR A 37 -7.95 5.42 -7.10
C THR A 37 -8.50 4.50 -8.19
N VAL A 38 -9.59 3.78 -7.90
CA VAL A 38 -10.11 2.69 -8.75
C VAL A 38 -11.19 3.18 -9.71
N TYR A 39 -10.82 4.04 -10.65
CA TYR A 39 -11.73 4.58 -11.69
C TYR A 39 -11.48 3.99 -13.08
N SER A 40 -10.34 3.36 -13.30
CA SER A 40 -9.94 2.79 -14.59
C SER A 40 -8.96 1.62 -14.40
N TYR A 41 -8.54 1.01 -15.51
CA TYR A 41 -7.49 -0.01 -15.46
C TYR A 41 -6.18 0.52 -14.85
N ALA A 42 -5.48 -0.34 -14.14
CA ALA A 42 -4.19 0.01 -13.56
C ALA A 42 -3.16 0.31 -14.67
N HIS A 43 -2.47 1.43 -14.50
CA HIS A 43 -1.33 1.81 -15.34
C HIS A 43 -0.03 1.31 -14.72
N ILE A 44 1.03 1.19 -15.51
CA ILE A 44 2.37 0.79 -15.02
C ILE A 44 2.88 1.68 -13.86
N GLY A 45 2.48 2.93 -13.82
CA GLY A 45 2.79 3.84 -12.71
C GLY A 45 2.20 3.39 -11.38
N ASN A 46 0.97 2.83 -11.38
CA ASN A 46 0.35 2.26 -10.19
C ASN A 46 1.08 1.00 -9.73
N ALA A 47 1.48 0.15 -10.68
CA ALA A 47 2.26 -1.05 -10.39
C ALA A 47 3.62 -0.71 -9.78
N ARG A 48 4.31 0.31 -10.30
CA ARG A 48 5.58 0.79 -9.76
C ARG A 48 5.46 1.19 -8.28
N ALA A 49 4.44 1.97 -7.93
CA ALA A 49 4.20 2.37 -6.54
C ALA A 49 3.98 1.16 -5.63
N ALA A 50 3.20 0.18 -6.10
CA ALA A 50 2.94 -1.06 -5.36
C ALA A 50 4.22 -1.90 -5.15
N VAL A 51 5.04 -2.04 -6.19
CA VAL A 51 6.31 -2.79 -6.12
C VAL A 51 7.31 -2.11 -5.18
N VAL A 52 7.43 -0.78 -5.23
CA VAL A 52 8.32 -0.04 -4.32
C VAL A 52 7.91 -0.24 -2.86
N ALA A 53 6.60 -0.19 -2.59
CA ALA A 53 6.07 -0.45 -1.24
C ALA A 53 6.32 -1.90 -0.81
N ASP A 54 6.18 -2.88 -1.72
CA ASP A 54 6.45 -4.29 -1.44
C ASP A 54 7.92 -4.54 -1.11
N VAL A 55 8.84 -3.93 -1.85
CA VAL A 55 10.28 -4.02 -1.57
C VAL A 55 10.59 -3.50 -0.17
N LEU A 56 10.06 -2.33 0.20
CA LEU A 56 10.25 -1.77 1.54
C LEU A 56 9.66 -2.70 2.61
N PHE A 57 8.47 -3.22 2.39
CA PHE A 57 7.83 -4.17 3.32
C PHE A 57 8.69 -5.41 3.55
N ARG A 58 9.27 -5.98 2.49
CA ARG A 58 10.17 -7.14 2.60
C ARG A 58 11.45 -6.82 3.34
N VAL A 59 12.03 -5.65 3.08
CA VAL A 59 13.24 -5.19 3.80
C VAL A 59 12.93 -5.03 5.29
N LEU A 60 11.79 -4.43 5.65
CA LEU A 60 11.39 -4.30 7.04
C LEU A 60 11.20 -5.68 7.71
N ARG A 61 10.55 -6.63 7.02
CA ARG A 61 10.39 -8.00 7.53
C ARG A 61 11.72 -8.72 7.71
N HIS A 62 12.67 -8.48 6.83
CA HIS A 62 14.01 -9.05 6.96
C HIS A 62 14.77 -8.48 8.17
N ILE A 63 14.61 -7.20 8.46
CA ILE A 63 15.32 -6.52 9.56
C ILE A 63 14.66 -6.81 10.92
N TYR A 64 13.33 -6.74 11.00
CA TYR A 64 12.59 -6.78 12.27
C TYR A 64 11.89 -8.12 12.56
N GLY A 65 11.84 -9.02 11.60
CA GLY A 65 11.09 -10.28 11.68
C GLY A 65 9.70 -10.18 11.05
N GLU A 66 9.26 -11.28 10.46
CA GLU A 66 8.00 -11.33 9.70
C GLU A 66 6.77 -11.01 10.56
N GLU A 67 6.77 -11.49 11.79
CA GLU A 67 5.67 -11.35 12.74
C GLU A 67 5.57 -9.93 13.33
N HIS A 68 6.63 -9.16 13.23
CA HIS A 68 6.70 -7.82 13.79
C HIS A 68 6.32 -6.70 12.81
N VAL A 69 6.11 -7.01 11.54
CA VAL A 69 5.82 -6.00 10.52
C VAL A 69 4.38 -6.10 10.01
N VAL A 70 3.64 -5.03 10.17
CA VAL A 70 2.26 -4.91 9.70
C VAL A 70 2.19 -3.90 8.57
N TYR A 71 1.67 -4.32 7.42
CA TYR A 71 1.47 -3.47 6.26
C TYR A 71 -0.01 -3.28 5.97
N ALA A 72 -0.42 -2.04 5.82
CA ALA A 72 -1.77 -1.67 5.40
C ALA A 72 -1.72 -0.77 4.17
N ARG A 73 -2.67 -0.98 3.27
CA ARG A 73 -2.87 -0.17 2.07
C ARG A 73 -4.36 0.03 1.84
N ASN A 74 -4.78 1.26 1.56
CA ASN A 74 -6.15 1.54 1.19
C ASN A 74 -6.39 1.33 -0.31
N ILE A 75 -7.65 1.35 -0.67
CA ILE A 75 -8.13 1.59 -2.04
C ILE A 75 -9.00 2.83 -1.94
N THR A 76 -8.75 3.81 -2.81
CA THR A 76 -9.56 5.02 -2.86
C THR A 76 -10.76 4.75 -3.77
N ASP A 77 -11.93 4.66 -3.16
CA ASP A 77 -13.21 4.34 -3.81
C ASP A 77 -14.14 5.56 -3.94
N VAL A 78 -13.75 6.70 -3.40
CA VAL A 78 -14.41 8.00 -3.57
C VAL A 78 -13.38 9.05 -3.96
N ASP A 79 -13.50 9.61 -5.14
CA ASP A 79 -12.59 10.61 -5.71
C ASP A 79 -13.29 11.32 -6.88
N ASP A 80 -12.87 12.55 -7.21
CA ASP A 80 -13.45 13.31 -8.31
C ASP A 80 -13.38 12.58 -9.65
N ARG A 81 -12.33 11.80 -9.89
CA ARG A 81 -12.17 11.00 -11.11
C ARG A 81 -13.17 9.86 -11.19
N ILE A 82 -13.53 9.25 -10.05
CA ILE A 82 -14.55 8.21 -9.98
C ILE A 82 -15.93 8.83 -10.28
N ILE A 83 -16.21 9.99 -9.68
CA ILE A 83 -17.44 10.74 -9.91
C ILE A 83 -17.57 11.13 -11.39
N GLN A 84 -16.47 11.61 -11.98
CA GLN A 84 -16.43 11.96 -13.39
C GLN A 84 -16.69 10.73 -14.29
N SER A 85 -16.01 9.62 -14.02
CA SER A 85 -16.20 8.36 -14.75
C SER A 85 -17.65 7.85 -14.63
N ALA A 86 -18.27 7.98 -13.46
CA ALA A 86 -19.68 7.63 -13.26
C ALA A 86 -20.60 8.48 -14.12
N LYS A 87 -20.38 9.78 -14.19
CA LYS A 87 -21.15 10.70 -15.05
C LYS A 87 -20.99 10.37 -16.53
N GLU A 88 -19.77 10.11 -16.99
CA GLU A 88 -19.48 9.82 -18.41
C GLU A 88 -20.04 8.48 -18.85
N THR A 89 -20.03 7.48 -17.98
CA THR A 89 -20.48 6.12 -18.30
C THR A 89 -21.94 5.87 -17.96
N GLY A 90 -22.60 6.76 -17.20
CA GLY A 90 -23.96 6.58 -16.70
C GLY A 90 -24.10 5.45 -15.68
N LYS A 91 -22.99 4.98 -15.09
CA LYS A 91 -22.96 3.87 -14.16
C LYS A 91 -22.85 4.36 -12.71
N PRO A 92 -23.43 3.63 -11.74
CA PRO A 92 -23.26 3.96 -10.34
C PRO A 92 -21.78 3.81 -9.92
N ILE A 93 -21.35 4.65 -9.00
CA ILE A 93 -19.97 4.67 -8.46
C ILE A 93 -19.55 3.29 -7.96
N SER A 94 -20.43 2.60 -7.24
CA SER A 94 -20.16 1.26 -6.70
C SER A 94 -19.79 0.23 -7.78
N GLU A 95 -20.48 0.24 -8.92
CA GLU A 95 -20.16 -0.67 -10.04
C GLU A 95 -18.76 -0.42 -10.61
N ILE A 96 -18.36 0.85 -10.72
CA ILE A 96 -17.06 1.25 -11.22
C ILE A 96 -15.97 0.82 -10.23
N THR A 97 -16.13 1.15 -8.96
CA THR A 97 -15.12 0.89 -7.92
C THR A 97 -14.95 -0.59 -7.64
N GLU A 98 -16.04 -1.37 -7.63
CA GLU A 98 -15.97 -2.82 -7.50
C GLU A 98 -15.26 -3.48 -8.68
N LYS A 99 -15.61 -3.07 -9.90
CA LYS A 99 -15.00 -3.60 -11.11
C LYS A 99 -13.49 -3.36 -11.10
N TYR A 100 -13.06 -2.11 -10.99
CA TYR A 100 -11.65 -1.77 -11.10
C TYR A 100 -10.85 -2.13 -9.86
N GLY A 101 -11.46 -2.13 -8.68
CA GLY A 101 -10.84 -2.65 -7.46
C GLY A 101 -10.54 -4.15 -7.56
N ARG A 102 -11.47 -4.93 -8.10
CA ARG A 102 -11.27 -6.37 -8.36
C ARG A 102 -10.16 -6.62 -9.37
N ILE A 103 -10.14 -5.88 -10.47
CA ILE A 103 -9.09 -5.96 -11.50
C ILE A 103 -7.73 -5.60 -10.91
N TYR A 104 -7.64 -4.52 -10.13
CA TYR A 104 -6.41 -4.10 -9.48
C TYR A 104 -5.87 -5.18 -8.54
N ASN A 105 -6.72 -5.76 -7.71
CA ASN A 105 -6.32 -6.84 -6.81
C ASN A 105 -5.87 -8.09 -7.58
N CYS A 106 -6.52 -8.39 -8.70
CA CYS A 106 -6.13 -9.50 -9.56
C CYS A 106 -4.75 -9.28 -10.21
N LEU A 107 -4.48 -8.08 -10.71
CA LEU A 107 -3.19 -7.74 -11.32
C LEU A 107 -2.03 -7.80 -10.32
N LEU A 108 -2.29 -7.43 -9.07
CA LEU A 108 -1.28 -7.49 -8.01
C LEU A 108 -1.22 -8.85 -7.29
N TYR A 109 -2.03 -9.80 -7.70
CA TYR A 109 -2.10 -11.12 -7.08
C TYR A 109 -0.78 -11.89 -7.10
N THR A 110 0.01 -11.74 -8.14
CA THR A 110 1.32 -12.35 -8.29
C THR A 110 2.42 -11.56 -7.59
N SER A 111 2.13 -10.34 -7.14
CA SER A 111 3.01 -9.60 -6.25
C SER A 111 2.86 -10.16 -4.84
N PRO A 112 3.95 -10.47 -4.13
CA PRO A 112 3.87 -11.10 -2.80
C PRO A 112 3.08 -10.29 -1.77
N SER A 113 3.01 -8.98 -1.95
CA SER A 113 2.35 -8.04 -1.03
C SER A 113 0.83 -8.23 -0.88
N PRO A 114 0.05 -8.55 -1.93
CA PRO A 114 -1.41 -8.59 -1.81
C PRO A 114 -1.98 -9.80 -1.07
N ARG A 115 -1.19 -10.82 -0.80
CA ARG A 115 -1.66 -12.08 -0.22
C ARG A 115 -1.17 -12.38 1.17
N ASP A 116 -0.40 -11.52 1.75
CA ASP A 116 -0.10 -11.70 3.16
C ASP A 116 -1.42 -11.55 3.94
N LYS A 117 -1.92 -12.67 4.47
CA LYS A 117 -3.15 -12.73 5.29
C LYS A 117 -3.09 -11.79 6.50
N ARG A 118 -1.90 -11.28 6.80
CA ARG A 118 -1.62 -10.30 7.85
C ARG A 118 -1.76 -8.85 7.39
N GLN A 119 -2.01 -8.61 6.11
CA GLN A 119 -2.45 -7.30 5.70
C GLN A 119 -3.81 -7.04 6.33
N SER A 120 -3.85 -6.09 7.24
CA SER A 120 -5.09 -5.73 7.89
C SER A 120 -6.11 -5.43 6.81
N ARG A 121 -7.17 -6.20 6.78
CA ARG A 121 -8.37 -5.81 6.07
C ARG A 121 -8.85 -4.55 6.78
N MET A 122 -8.62 -3.40 6.18
CA MET A 122 -9.40 -2.24 6.56
C MET A 122 -10.84 -2.62 6.24
N PRO A 123 -11.77 -2.61 7.20
CA PRO A 123 -13.17 -2.76 6.87
C PRO A 123 -13.48 -1.68 5.85
N SER A 124 -14.09 -2.07 4.74
CA SER A 124 -14.75 -1.10 3.88
C SER A 124 -15.69 -0.32 4.81
N SER A 125 -15.36 0.92 5.06
CA SER A 125 -16.25 1.80 5.79
C SER A 125 -17.56 1.84 5.02
N ALA A 126 -18.58 1.27 5.64
CA ALA A 126 -19.94 1.40 5.19
C ALA A 126 -20.34 2.88 5.18
#